data_89431979e813123a3cfbf793fbd410ae
#
_entry.id   89431979e813123a3cfbf793fbd410ae
#
_cell.length_a   1.000
_cell.length_b   1.000
_cell.length_c   1.000
_cell.angle_alpha   90.00
_cell.angle_beta   90.00
_cell.angle_gamma   90.00
#
_symmetry.space_group_name_H-M   'P 1'
#
loop_
_entity.id
_entity.type
_entity.pdbx_description
1 polymer ?
#
loop_
_entity_poly.entity_id
_entity_poly.type
_entity_poly.pdbx_seq_one_letter_code
_entity_poly.pdbx_strand_id
1 'polypeptide(L)'
;MFGLPKREAHNKGRIGLTIASDHLALAIVNHVRGQAILTRCEVLPVDAAAGPGAQAAVLRAAELPRLPVSSVLSADDYKLALVEAPDVPPAEMRAAMRWRLKDALDFKVEDAVIDVFDVPPPSRGGQGRMMYAVAARRSAVERSAAALLSMPTFDVVDVPELCLGNLAAAVPESARGVALLRVGETSGMVVLVRGKTFYFARQMDLKVASRAAGVSDRNGQLDCPNILLELQRSLDYYERQFDQPPITRLVIAPAGPLADALAENLSRDTGFDVSVLDLNSLLNCTTPLVPATQAACLLAVGAAMRQERRSL
;
A
#
# COMPACT_ATOMS: atom_id res chain seq x y z
N MET A 1 18.24 -1.01 45.07
CA MET A 1 17.61 -0.03 44.15
C MET A 1 17.05 -0.83 42.97
N PHE A 2 15.77 -1.23 43.08
CA PHE A 2 15.14 -2.09 42.07
C PHE A 2 14.66 -1.20 40.91
N GLY A 3 15.31 -1.33 39.76
CA GLY A 3 14.86 -0.72 38.52
C GLY A 3 13.57 -1.39 38.04
N LEU A 4 12.47 -0.65 38.05
CA LEU A 4 11.24 -1.07 37.39
C LEU A 4 11.50 -1.23 35.90
N PRO A 5 11.09 -2.35 35.28
CA PRO A 5 11.21 -2.49 33.83
C PRO A 5 10.40 -1.37 33.19
N LYS A 6 11.05 -0.58 32.31
CA LYS A 6 10.35 0.32 31.38
C LYS A 6 9.32 -0.53 30.66
N ARG A 7 8.05 -0.35 30.97
CA ARG A 7 6.94 -0.82 30.17
C ARG A 7 7.11 -0.17 28.78
N GLU A 8 7.65 -0.91 27.85
CA GLU A 8 7.47 -0.59 26.44
C GLU A 8 5.97 -0.43 26.22
N ALA A 9 5.56 0.77 25.90
CA ALA A 9 4.18 1.04 25.52
C ALA A 9 3.96 0.28 24.19
N HIS A 10 3.47 -0.96 24.29
CA HIS A 10 2.97 -1.70 23.17
C HIS A 10 1.85 -0.84 22.58
N ASN A 11 2.15 -0.24 21.44
CA ASN A 11 1.21 0.54 20.67
C ASN A 11 0.06 -0.41 20.29
N LYS A 12 -1.05 -0.32 21.02
CA LYS A 12 -2.15 -1.28 20.92
C LYS A 12 -2.95 -1.15 19.62
N GLY A 13 -2.65 -0.17 18.78
CA GLY A 13 -3.35 0.04 17.52
C GLY A 13 -2.83 1.23 16.73
N ARG A 14 -3.41 1.42 15.53
CA ARG A 14 -3.10 2.52 14.60
C ARG A 14 -4.36 2.91 13.82
N ILE A 15 -4.44 4.16 13.45
CA ILE A 15 -5.43 4.71 12.52
C ILE A 15 -4.78 4.81 11.15
N GLY A 16 -5.42 4.26 10.13
CA GLY A 16 -5.07 4.45 8.73
C GLY A 16 -6.09 5.32 8.03
N LEU A 17 -5.64 6.22 7.18
CA LEU A 17 -6.47 7.17 6.46
C LEU A 17 -6.06 7.26 4.98
N THR A 18 -7.05 7.27 4.10
CA THR A 18 -6.89 7.82 2.74
C THR A 18 -7.73 9.08 2.63
N ILE A 19 -7.17 10.09 1.96
CA ILE A 19 -7.77 11.42 1.87
C ILE A 19 -8.07 11.71 0.40
N ALA A 20 -9.35 11.81 0.06
CA ALA A 20 -9.83 12.26 -1.23
C ALA A 20 -10.51 13.63 -1.11
N SER A 21 -10.91 14.20 -2.25
CA SER A 21 -11.58 15.51 -2.28
C SER A 21 -12.97 15.47 -1.67
N ASP A 22 -13.67 14.36 -1.84
CA ASP A 22 -15.10 14.16 -1.52
C ASP A 22 -15.33 13.15 -0.39
N HIS A 23 -14.29 12.46 0.06
CA HIS A 23 -14.40 11.49 1.15
C HIS A 23 -13.07 11.22 1.85
N LEU A 24 -13.16 10.66 3.05
CA LEU A 24 -12.05 10.05 3.77
C LEU A 24 -12.38 8.59 3.98
N ALA A 25 -11.45 7.68 3.70
CA ALA A 25 -11.59 6.31 4.19
C ALA A 25 -10.75 6.13 5.45
N LEU A 26 -11.38 5.59 6.47
CA LEU A 26 -10.82 5.43 7.81
C LEU A 26 -10.79 3.96 8.20
N ALA A 27 -9.70 3.53 8.78
CA ALA A 27 -9.60 2.22 9.43
C ALA A 27 -8.88 2.34 10.78
N ILE A 28 -9.34 1.58 11.79
CA ILE A 28 -8.66 1.44 13.08
C ILE A 28 -8.37 -0.04 13.29
N VAL A 29 -7.08 -0.38 13.31
CA VAL A 29 -6.62 -1.74 13.60
C VAL A 29 -5.92 -1.76 14.95
N ASN A 30 -6.37 -2.64 15.82
CA ASN A 30 -5.73 -2.92 17.09
C ASN A 30 -5.00 -4.26 17.04
N HIS A 31 -3.88 -4.36 17.75
CA HIS A 31 -3.15 -5.62 17.89
C HIS A 31 -3.34 -6.18 19.28
N VAL A 32 -4.01 -7.31 19.39
CA VAL A 32 -4.28 -7.99 20.66
C VAL A 32 -3.67 -9.39 20.58
N ARG A 33 -2.70 -9.68 21.44
CA ARG A 33 -1.99 -10.99 21.47
C ARG A 33 -1.41 -11.41 20.11
N GLY A 34 -0.94 -10.43 19.33
CA GLY A 34 -0.36 -10.69 18.00
C GLY A 34 -1.38 -10.80 16.85
N GLN A 35 -2.67 -10.74 17.14
CA GLN A 35 -3.73 -10.73 16.13
C GLN A 35 -4.17 -9.30 15.82
N ALA A 36 -4.35 -9.00 14.54
CA ALA A 36 -4.91 -7.75 14.07
C ALA A 36 -6.45 -7.80 14.16
N ILE A 37 -7.03 -6.82 14.82
CA ILE A 37 -8.47 -6.67 14.97
C ILE A 37 -8.88 -5.34 14.35
N LEU A 38 -9.72 -5.39 13.33
CA LEU A 38 -10.31 -4.21 12.70
C LEU A 38 -11.53 -3.77 13.51
N THR A 39 -11.37 -2.68 14.27
CA THR A 39 -12.40 -2.19 15.19
C THR A 39 -13.28 -1.11 14.62
N ARG A 40 -12.80 -0.40 13.59
CA ARG A 40 -13.58 0.61 12.86
C ARG A 40 -13.10 0.65 11.40
N CYS A 41 -14.05 0.71 10.47
CA CYS A 41 -13.74 0.82 9.05
C CYS A 41 -14.93 1.48 8.36
N GLU A 42 -14.73 2.68 7.81
CA GLU A 42 -15.81 3.46 7.24
C GLU A 42 -15.31 4.49 6.23
N VAL A 43 -16.23 4.96 5.41
CA VAL A 43 -16.04 6.09 4.50
C VAL A 43 -16.81 7.28 5.04
N LEU A 44 -16.10 8.35 5.30
CA LEU A 44 -16.63 9.61 5.81
C LEU A 44 -16.78 10.59 4.65
N PRO A 45 -17.99 11.03 4.29
CA PRO A 45 -18.17 11.99 3.22
C PRO A 45 -17.59 13.35 3.61
N VAL A 46 -17.00 14.04 2.63
CA VAL A 46 -16.46 15.40 2.76
C VAL A 46 -17.18 16.28 1.75
N ASP A 47 -17.72 17.39 2.21
CA ASP A 47 -18.23 18.41 1.30
C ASP A 47 -17.06 19.16 0.66
N ALA A 48 -16.75 18.81 -0.59
CA ALA A 48 -15.66 19.45 -1.34
C ALA A 48 -15.89 20.98 -1.52
N ALA A 49 -17.14 21.45 -1.44
CA ALA A 49 -17.47 22.87 -1.55
C ALA A 49 -17.20 23.65 -0.25
N ALA A 50 -17.04 22.96 0.89
CA ALA A 50 -16.77 23.59 2.18
C ALA A 50 -15.34 24.16 2.30
N GLY A 51 -14.50 23.98 1.28
CA GLY A 51 -13.18 24.61 1.15
C GLY A 51 -12.08 23.97 2.00
N PRO A 52 -10.91 24.64 2.11
CA PRO A 52 -9.78 24.16 2.87
C PRO A 52 -10.15 23.93 4.35
N GLY A 53 -9.93 22.73 4.86
CA GLY A 53 -10.26 22.38 6.26
C GLY A 53 -11.50 21.52 6.43
N ALA A 54 -12.27 21.24 5.36
CA ALA A 54 -13.41 20.34 5.40
C ALA A 54 -13.03 18.95 5.93
N GLN A 55 -11.94 18.37 5.43
CA GLN A 55 -11.42 17.09 5.91
C GLN A 55 -11.06 17.12 7.40
N ALA A 56 -10.40 18.19 7.86
CA ALA A 56 -10.05 18.35 9.28
C ALA A 56 -11.31 18.48 10.17
N ALA A 57 -12.37 19.11 9.67
CA ALA A 57 -13.65 19.21 10.38
C ALA A 57 -14.31 17.82 10.53
N VAL A 58 -14.35 17.04 9.45
CA VAL A 58 -14.87 15.66 9.45
C VAL A 58 -14.08 14.78 10.43
N LEU A 59 -12.74 14.87 10.41
CA LEU A 59 -11.89 14.09 11.33
C LEU A 59 -12.10 14.48 12.80
N ARG A 60 -12.31 15.76 13.10
CA ARG A 60 -12.64 16.19 14.47
C ARG A 60 -14.01 15.65 14.93
N ALA A 61 -14.99 15.67 14.04
CA ALA A 61 -16.32 15.14 14.33
C ALA A 61 -16.36 13.61 14.49
N ALA A 62 -15.38 12.91 13.92
CA ALA A 62 -15.28 11.45 13.99
C ALA A 62 -14.87 10.89 15.36
N GLU A 63 -14.49 11.76 16.32
CA GLU A 63 -14.14 11.39 17.71
C GLU A 63 -13.11 10.24 17.78
N LEU A 64 -11.99 10.38 17.09
CA LEU A 64 -11.00 9.33 16.96
C LEU A 64 -10.18 9.13 18.24
N PRO A 65 -9.83 7.87 18.57
CA PRO A 65 -8.98 7.59 19.73
C PRO A 65 -7.57 8.13 19.51
N ARG A 66 -6.84 8.37 20.61
CA ARG A 66 -5.43 8.80 20.56
C ARG A 66 -4.51 7.63 20.20
N LEU A 67 -4.52 7.25 18.94
CA LEU A 67 -3.64 6.24 18.36
C LEU A 67 -2.75 6.91 17.30
N PRO A 68 -1.55 6.35 17.01
CA PRO A 68 -0.75 6.78 15.87
C PRO A 68 -1.56 6.77 14.59
N VAL A 69 -1.32 7.77 13.73
CA VAL A 69 -2.07 7.96 12.48
C VAL A 69 -1.12 7.85 11.30
N SER A 70 -1.48 7.02 10.33
CA SER A 70 -0.84 6.96 9.03
C SER A 70 -1.82 7.44 7.95
N SER A 71 -1.41 8.39 7.12
CA SER A 71 -2.13 8.74 5.88
C SER A 71 -1.45 8.10 4.69
N VAL A 72 -2.21 7.86 3.62
CA VAL A 72 -1.69 7.26 2.39
C VAL A 72 -1.72 8.29 1.27
N LEU A 73 -0.61 8.44 0.54
CA LEU A 73 -0.52 9.30 -0.63
C LEU A 73 -1.32 8.72 -1.81
N SER A 74 -1.82 9.61 -2.67
CA SER A 74 -2.31 9.21 -3.99
C SER A 74 -1.16 8.77 -4.89
N ALA A 75 -1.42 7.83 -5.81
CA ALA A 75 -0.40 7.32 -6.74
C ALA A 75 0.22 8.42 -7.63
N ASP A 76 -0.52 9.50 -7.90
CA ASP A 76 -0.05 10.63 -8.72
C ASP A 76 0.85 11.61 -7.94
N ASP A 77 0.91 11.48 -6.62
CA ASP A 77 1.60 12.43 -5.74
C ASP A 77 3.06 12.06 -5.45
N TYR A 78 3.52 10.89 -5.90
CA TYR A 78 4.88 10.42 -5.66
C TYR A 78 5.40 9.53 -6.79
N LYS A 79 6.71 9.30 -6.78
CA LYS A 79 7.39 8.27 -7.57
C LYS A 79 8.06 7.28 -6.63
N LEU A 80 7.88 6.00 -6.91
CA LEU A 80 8.61 4.92 -6.28
C LEU A 80 9.64 4.37 -7.26
N ALA A 81 10.91 4.38 -6.88
CA ALA A 81 12.00 3.89 -7.71
C ALA A 81 12.83 2.87 -6.95
N LEU A 82 13.12 1.72 -7.58
CA LEU A 82 14.11 0.78 -7.08
C LEU A 82 15.47 1.21 -7.61
N VAL A 83 16.37 1.57 -6.69
CA VAL A 83 17.67 2.15 -7.02
C VAL A 83 18.79 1.45 -6.24
N GLU A 84 20.00 1.49 -6.76
CA GLU A 84 21.17 1.06 -6.01
C GLU A 84 21.45 2.02 -4.86
N ALA A 85 21.65 1.49 -3.66
CA ALA A 85 21.97 2.29 -2.49
C ALA A 85 23.36 2.95 -2.66
N PRO A 86 23.47 4.27 -2.48
CA PRO A 86 24.79 4.90 -2.44
C PRO A 86 25.55 4.45 -1.20
N ASP A 87 26.88 4.38 -1.32
CA ASP A 87 27.78 4.06 -0.21
C ASP A 87 28.04 5.31 0.63
N VAL A 88 27.05 5.70 1.43
CA VAL A 88 27.09 6.88 2.31
C VAL A 88 26.51 6.54 3.68
N PRO A 89 26.86 7.31 4.73
CA PRO A 89 26.23 7.17 6.04
C PRO A 89 24.71 7.33 5.97
N PRO A 90 23.93 6.68 6.86
CA PRO A 90 22.45 6.79 6.87
C PRO A 90 21.95 8.24 6.91
N ALA A 91 22.62 9.12 7.64
CA ALA A 91 22.24 10.53 7.73
C ALA A 91 22.34 11.30 6.38
N GLU A 92 23.20 10.82 5.45
CA GLU A 92 23.41 11.43 4.14
C GLU A 92 22.57 10.74 3.04
N MET A 93 21.93 9.63 3.35
CA MET A 93 21.21 8.80 2.39
C MET A 93 20.16 9.58 1.60
N ARG A 94 19.33 10.39 2.29
CA ARG A 94 18.29 11.20 1.63
C ARG A 94 18.87 12.24 0.69
N ALA A 95 19.99 12.85 1.05
CA ALA A 95 20.68 13.83 0.21
C ALA A 95 21.28 13.16 -1.04
N ALA A 96 21.92 12.01 -0.88
CA ALA A 96 22.48 11.23 -1.99
C ALA A 96 21.37 10.74 -2.94
N MET A 97 20.22 10.28 -2.40
CA MET A 97 19.08 9.88 -3.21
C MET A 97 18.47 11.03 -4.00
N ARG A 98 18.48 12.25 -3.49
CA ARG A 98 18.01 13.43 -4.21
C ARG A 98 18.76 13.63 -5.53
N TRP A 99 20.06 13.40 -5.54
CA TRP A 99 20.86 13.44 -6.76
C TRP A 99 20.53 12.34 -7.74
N ARG A 100 20.34 11.10 -7.24
CA ARG A 100 20.02 9.95 -8.10
C ARG A 100 18.65 10.04 -8.75
N LEU A 101 17.68 10.65 -8.07
CA LEU A 101 16.30 10.74 -8.55
C LEU A 101 16.04 11.96 -9.44
N LYS A 102 16.98 12.91 -9.52
CA LYS A 102 16.79 14.19 -10.21
C LYS A 102 16.24 14.04 -11.63
N ASP A 103 16.77 13.11 -12.41
CA ASP A 103 16.41 12.91 -13.82
C ASP A 103 15.24 11.91 -13.99
N ALA A 104 14.82 11.25 -12.92
CA ALA A 104 13.71 10.28 -12.92
C ALA A 104 12.36 10.91 -12.53
N LEU A 105 12.36 12.13 -11.99
CA LEU A 105 11.17 12.83 -11.54
C LEU A 105 10.57 13.69 -12.65
N ASP A 106 9.24 13.75 -12.70
CA ASP A 106 8.46 14.66 -13.55
C ASP A 106 8.19 16.02 -12.89
N PHE A 107 8.84 16.29 -11.76
CA PHE A 107 8.80 17.54 -11.00
C PHE A 107 10.19 17.88 -10.44
N LYS A 108 10.36 19.11 -9.98
CA LYS A 108 11.66 19.56 -9.47
C LYS A 108 12.04 18.82 -8.20
N VAL A 109 13.26 18.31 -8.13
CA VAL A 109 13.77 17.55 -6.99
C VAL A 109 13.84 18.40 -5.70
N GLU A 110 13.93 19.73 -5.82
CA GLU A 110 13.85 20.67 -4.71
C GLU A 110 12.48 20.66 -4.04
N ASP A 111 11.42 20.36 -4.82
CA ASP A 111 10.05 20.24 -4.36
C ASP A 111 9.70 18.81 -3.91
N ALA A 112 10.68 17.90 -3.86
CA ALA A 112 10.50 16.54 -3.38
C ALA A 112 10.74 16.42 -1.88
N VAL A 113 9.89 15.63 -1.22
CA VAL A 113 10.18 14.96 0.06
C VAL A 113 10.62 13.55 -0.28
N ILE A 114 11.84 13.18 0.13
CA ILE A 114 12.42 11.88 -0.22
C ILE A 114 12.59 11.06 1.05
N ASP A 115 12.14 9.82 0.97
CA ASP A 115 12.44 8.78 1.96
C ASP A 115 12.83 7.47 1.27
N VAL A 116 13.44 6.56 2.03
CA VAL A 116 13.98 5.31 1.49
C VAL A 116 13.64 4.14 2.40
N PHE A 117 13.53 2.95 1.81
CA PHE A 117 13.44 1.72 2.58
C PHE A 117 14.17 0.58 1.88
N ASP A 118 14.70 -0.34 2.68
CA ASP A 118 15.48 -1.46 2.18
C ASP A 118 14.61 -2.52 1.52
N VAL A 119 15.18 -3.17 0.51
CA VAL A 119 14.72 -4.45 0.02
C VAL A 119 15.73 -5.53 0.40
N PRO A 120 15.33 -6.81 0.45
CA PRO A 120 16.28 -7.88 0.66
C PRO A 120 17.43 -7.82 -0.35
N PRO A 121 18.65 -8.12 0.08
CA PRO A 121 19.78 -8.13 -0.84
C PRO A 121 19.57 -9.19 -1.93
N PRO A 122 20.06 -8.97 -3.16
CA PRO A 122 20.07 -9.98 -4.20
C PRO A 122 20.93 -11.18 -3.76
N SER A 123 20.48 -12.38 -4.08
CA SER A 123 21.17 -13.62 -3.63
C SER A 123 22.46 -13.88 -4.35
N ARG A 124 22.64 -13.36 -5.56
CA ARG A 124 23.88 -13.50 -6.33
C ARG A 124 24.78 -12.29 -6.09
N GLY A 125 25.93 -12.54 -5.49
CA GLY A 125 26.93 -11.49 -5.25
C GLY A 125 27.36 -10.80 -6.55
N GLY A 126 27.48 -9.45 -6.50
CA GLY A 126 27.94 -8.62 -7.63
C GLY A 126 27.02 -7.44 -7.97
N GLN A 127 25.79 -7.46 -7.56
CA GLN A 127 24.94 -6.27 -7.61
C GLN A 127 25.00 -5.51 -6.28
N GLY A 128 25.12 -4.17 -6.34
CA GLY A 128 25.10 -3.33 -5.17
C GLY A 128 23.80 -3.51 -4.37
N ARG A 129 23.82 -3.09 -3.12
CA ARG A 129 22.62 -3.07 -2.26
C ARG A 129 21.53 -2.24 -2.94
N MET A 130 20.35 -2.82 -3.13
CA MET A 130 19.20 -2.11 -3.70
C MET A 130 18.32 -1.57 -2.57
N MET A 131 17.63 -0.47 -2.86
CA MET A 131 16.61 0.09 -1.97
C MET A 131 15.51 0.78 -2.78
N TYR A 132 14.34 0.88 -2.20
CA TYR A 132 13.32 1.75 -2.73
C TYR A 132 13.53 3.19 -2.24
N ALA A 133 13.41 4.12 -3.17
CA ALA A 133 13.32 5.53 -2.88
C ALA A 133 11.94 6.03 -3.25
N VAL A 134 11.27 6.66 -2.30
CA VAL A 134 10.00 7.37 -2.49
C VAL A 134 10.31 8.85 -2.63
N ALA A 135 9.92 9.45 -3.74
CA ALA A 135 10.00 10.90 -3.94
C ALA A 135 8.58 11.45 -4.07
N ALA A 136 8.06 12.04 -3.01
CA ALA A 136 6.74 12.63 -2.97
C ALA A 136 6.78 14.14 -3.24
N ARG A 137 5.77 14.67 -3.94
CA ARG A 137 5.60 16.11 -4.08
C ARG A 137 5.41 16.74 -2.70
N ARG A 138 6.21 17.73 -2.35
CA ARG A 138 6.12 18.42 -1.06
C ARG A 138 4.71 18.92 -0.79
N SER A 139 4.05 19.50 -1.79
CA SER A 139 2.67 19.97 -1.68
C SER A 139 1.67 18.89 -1.31
N ALA A 140 1.89 17.63 -1.75
CA ALA A 140 1.02 16.51 -1.40
C ALA A 140 1.20 16.09 0.06
N VAL A 141 2.45 16.02 0.52
CA VAL A 141 2.78 15.74 1.92
C VAL A 141 2.21 16.84 2.83
N GLU A 142 2.36 18.10 2.44
CA GLU A 142 1.81 19.25 3.19
C GLU A 142 0.28 19.24 3.22
N ARG A 143 -0.41 18.87 2.13
CA ARG A 143 -1.87 18.70 2.13
C ARG A 143 -2.32 17.61 3.11
N SER A 144 -1.66 16.45 3.09
CA SER A 144 -1.94 15.38 4.05
C SER A 144 -1.70 15.85 5.48
N ALA A 145 -0.58 16.52 5.74
CA ALA A 145 -0.26 17.05 7.04
C ALA A 145 -1.29 18.11 7.51
N ALA A 146 -1.69 19.03 6.63
CA ALA A 146 -2.66 20.06 6.95
C ALA A 146 -4.03 19.50 7.38
N ALA A 147 -4.51 18.46 6.68
CA ALA A 147 -5.74 17.77 7.05
C ALA A 147 -5.65 17.11 8.45
N LEU A 148 -4.44 16.69 8.84
CA LEU A 148 -4.19 15.90 10.05
C LEU A 148 -3.54 16.70 11.19
N LEU A 149 -3.26 18.00 11.00
CA LEU A 149 -2.65 18.87 12.04
C LEU A 149 -3.45 18.92 13.34
N SER A 150 -4.77 18.69 13.27
CA SER A 150 -5.61 18.61 14.46
C SER A 150 -5.46 17.28 15.22
N MET A 151 -4.74 16.31 14.67
CA MET A 151 -4.53 15.00 15.24
C MET A 151 -3.11 14.94 15.88
N PRO A 152 -2.99 14.96 17.21
CA PRO A 152 -1.69 15.08 17.89
C PRO A 152 -0.80 13.84 17.73
N THR A 153 -1.33 12.79 17.12
CA THR A 153 -0.68 11.47 16.95
C THR A 153 -0.37 11.13 15.50
N PHE A 154 -0.49 12.10 14.57
CA PHE A 154 -0.07 11.93 13.19
C PHE A 154 1.45 11.74 13.13
N ASP A 155 1.90 10.63 12.54
CA ASP A 155 3.32 10.25 12.53
C ASP A 155 3.85 9.77 11.17
N VAL A 156 2.98 9.33 10.25
CA VAL A 156 3.42 8.71 9.00
C VAL A 156 2.57 9.17 7.81
N VAL A 157 3.26 9.51 6.71
CA VAL A 157 2.69 9.55 5.36
C VAL A 157 3.21 8.32 4.63
N ASP A 158 2.32 7.40 4.30
CA ASP A 158 2.63 6.10 3.70
C ASP A 158 2.32 6.07 2.20
N VAL A 159 2.75 5.02 1.52
CA VAL A 159 2.50 4.78 0.10
C VAL A 159 1.67 3.50 -0.10
N PRO A 160 0.82 3.44 -1.14
CA PRO A 160 -0.02 2.29 -1.44
C PRO A 160 0.71 0.95 -1.45
N GLU A 161 1.94 0.90 -1.96
CA GLU A 161 2.75 -0.32 -2.04
C GLU A 161 2.99 -0.95 -0.67
N LEU A 162 3.36 -0.14 0.31
CA LEU A 162 3.60 -0.62 1.68
C LEU A 162 2.30 -1.00 2.39
N CYS A 163 1.21 -0.28 2.12
CA CYS A 163 -0.11 -0.63 2.64
C CYS A 163 -0.58 -1.98 2.11
N LEU A 164 -0.44 -2.23 0.80
CA LEU A 164 -0.74 -3.53 0.20
C LEU A 164 0.22 -4.62 0.67
N GLY A 165 1.49 -4.28 0.89
CA GLY A 165 2.48 -5.17 1.50
C GLY A 165 2.08 -5.65 2.89
N ASN A 166 1.54 -4.75 3.73
CA ASN A 166 1.03 -5.11 5.06
C ASN A 166 -0.16 -6.09 4.97
N LEU A 167 -1.06 -5.88 4.02
CA LEU A 167 -2.19 -6.79 3.76
C LEU A 167 -1.71 -8.15 3.26
N ALA A 168 -0.79 -8.17 2.28
CA ALA A 168 -0.21 -9.39 1.74
C ALA A 168 0.53 -10.21 2.81
N ALA A 169 1.25 -9.54 3.72
CA ALA A 169 1.95 -10.18 4.82
C ALA A 169 1.01 -10.81 5.86
N ALA A 170 -0.25 -10.38 5.92
CA ALA A 170 -1.26 -10.93 6.82
C ALA A 170 -1.99 -12.15 6.22
N VAL A 171 -1.86 -12.41 4.93
CA VAL A 171 -2.42 -13.61 4.30
C VAL A 171 -1.78 -14.85 4.93
N PRO A 172 -2.56 -15.87 5.34
CA PRO A 172 -2.03 -17.04 6.04
C PRO A 172 -0.88 -17.74 5.32
N GLU A 173 -0.92 -17.79 3.99
CA GLU A 173 0.10 -18.43 3.14
C GLU A 173 1.32 -17.55 2.87
N SER A 174 1.41 -16.36 3.46
CA SER A 174 2.50 -15.39 3.21
C SER A 174 3.90 -15.99 3.40
N ALA A 175 4.08 -16.94 4.32
CA ALA A 175 5.36 -17.64 4.53
C ALA A 175 5.88 -18.33 3.27
N ARG A 176 5.00 -18.77 2.35
CA ARG A 176 5.37 -19.38 1.06
C ARG A 176 5.55 -18.36 -0.05
N GLY A 177 5.18 -17.10 0.20
CA GLY A 177 5.14 -16.02 -0.76
C GLY A 177 3.73 -15.80 -1.30
N VAL A 178 3.36 -14.52 -1.39
CA VAL A 178 2.07 -14.04 -1.90
C VAL A 178 2.31 -12.92 -2.90
N ALA A 179 1.66 -13.02 -4.04
CA ALA A 179 1.45 -11.91 -4.96
C ALA A 179 0.07 -11.31 -4.65
N LEU A 180 0.02 -10.05 -4.22
CA LEU A 180 -1.23 -9.33 -4.06
C LEU A 180 -1.40 -8.38 -5.23
N LEU A 181 -2.44 -8.58 -6.02
CA LEU A 181 -2.81 -7.76 -7.17
C LEU A 181 -3.97 -6.85 -6.81
N ARG A 182 -3.70 -5.55 -6.69
CA ARG A 182 -4.77 -4.56 -6.61
C ARG A 182 -5.21 -4.18 -8.01
N VAL A 183 -6.52 -4.24 -8.25
CA VAL A 183 -7.15 -3.80 -9.50
C VAL A 183 -7.98 -2.54 -9.24
N GLY A 184 -7.77 -1.54 -10.07
CA GLY A 184 -8.58 -0.33 -10.15
C GLY A 184 -9.19 -0.19 -11.54
N GLU A 185 -9.86 0.93 -11.82
CA GLU A 185 -10.51 1.16 -13.11
C GLU A 185 -9.51 1.34 -14.27
N THR A 186 -8.39 2.00 -14.02
CA THR A 186 -7.39 2.34 -15.05
C THR A 186 -5.99 1.85 -14.73
N SER A 187 -5.74 1.47 -13.50
CA SER A 187 -4.42 1.06 -13.03
C SER A 187 -4.49 -0.14 -12.10
N GLY A 188 -3.48 -0.97 -12.14
CA GLY A 188 -3.25 -2.06 -11.21
C GLY A 188 -1.93 -1.91 -10.49
N MET A 189 -1.77 -2.70 -9.44
CA MET A 189 -0.51 -2.77 -8.69
C MET A 189 -0.32 -4.19 -8.19
N VAL A 190 0.81 -4.81 -8.49
CA VAL A 190 1.22 -6.06 -7.89
C VAL A 190 2.26 -5.80 -6.82
N VAL A 191 2.08 -6.47 -5.69
CA VAL A 191 3.04 -6.45 -4.56
C VAL A 191 3.43 -7.88 -4.24
N LEU A 192 4.74 -8.14 -4.12
CA LEU A 192 5.28 -9.46 -3.80
C LEU A 192 5.87 -9.46 -2.39
N VAL A 193 5.36 -10.35 -1.55
CA VAL A 193 5.73 -10.48 -0.14
C VAL A 193 6.01 -11.94 0.18
N ARG A 194 7.01 -12.20 1.04
CA ARG A 194 7.22 -13.53 1.63
C ARG A 194 7.39 -13.38 3.13
N GLY A 195 6.48 -14.00 3.89
CA GLY A 195 6.36 -13.75 5.32
C GLY A 195 6.03 -12.28 5.59
N LYS A 196 6.89 -11.59 6.34
CA LYS A 196 6.77 -10.15 6.60
C LYS A 196 7.67 -9.30 5.71
N THR A 197 8.39 -9.90 4.78
CA THR A 197 9.37 -9.22 3.96
C THR A 197 8.74 -8.75 2.66
N PHE A 198 8.79 -7.45 2.41
CA PHE A 198 8.42 -6.82 1.15
C PHE A 198 9.60 -6.96 0.17
N TYR A 199 9.34 -7.52 -1.01
CA TYR A 199 10.36 -7.75 -2.04
C TYR A 199 10.22 -6.80 -3.21
N PHE A 200 8.98 -6.66 -3.72
CA PHE A 200 8.78 -5.99 -4.99
C PHE A 200 7.37 -5.40 -5.09
N ALA A 201 7.28 -4.26 -5.76
CA ALA A 201 6.01 -3.72 -6.23
C ALA A 201 6.16 -3.20 -7.66
N ARG A 202 5.11 -3.37 -8.44
CA ARG A 202 4.99 -2.82 -9.78
C ARG A 202 3.59 -2.28 -10.02
N GLN A 203 3.54 -1.04 -10.43
CA GLN A 203 2.33 -0.43 -10.99
C GLN A 203 2.19 -0.84 -12.45
N MET A 204 0.98 -1.08 -12.89
CA MET A 204 0.64 -1.45 -14.25
C MET A 204 -0.55 -0.65 -14.75
N ASP A 205 -0.53 -0.28 -16.02
CA ASP A 205 -1.68 0.33 -16.68
C ASP A 205 -2.68 -0.75 -17.04
N LEU A 206 -3.86 -0.68 -16.49
CA LEU A 206 -4.98 -1.52 -16.88
C LEU A 206 -5.70 -0.83 -18.05
N LYS A 207 -5.36 -1.22 -19.26
CA LYS A 207 -6.18 -0.82 -20.42
C LYS A 207 -7.51 -1.56 -20.29
N VAL A 208 -8.54 -0.86 -19.85
CA VAL A 208 -9.91 -1.30 -20.11
C VAL A 208 -10.01 -1.35 -21.63
N ALA A 209 -10.32 -2.53 -22.19
CA ALA A 209 -10.47 -2.71 -23.63
C ALA A 209 -11.33 -1.57 -24.17
N SER A 210 -10.72 -0.75 -25.02
CA SER A 210 -11.16 0.59 -25.35
C SER A 210 -12.61 0.58 -25.85
N ARG A 211 -13.45 1.42 -25.25
CA ARG A 211 -14.75 1.85 -25.79
C ARG A 211 -14.66 2.45 -27.21
N ALA A 212 -13.44 2.62 -27.75
CA ALA A 212 -13.19 3.29 -29.04
C ALA A 212 -13.37 2.40 -30.28
N ALA A 213 -13.54 1.10 -30.14
CA ALA A 213 -13.66 0.19 -31.32
C ALA A 213 -15.08 -0.27 -31.62
N GLY A 214 -16.13 0.39 -31.15
CA GLY A 214 -17.51 0.11 -31.61
C GLY A 214 -18.04 -1.32 -31.39
N VAL A 215 -17.29 -2.18 -30.70
CA VAL A 215 -17.70 -3.52 -30.30
C VAL A 215 -18.19 -3.43 -28.87
N SER A 216 -19.48 -3.35 -28.73
CA SER A 216 -20.18 -3.29 -27.46
C SER A 216 -20.19 -4.66 -26.80
N ASP A 217 -19.08 -5.07 -26.20
CA ASP A 217 -19.14 -6.06 -25.14
C ASP A 217 -19.56 -5.36 -23.85
N ARG A 218 -20.76 -5.67 -23.42
CA ARG A 218 -21.48 -5.05 -22.30
C ARG A 218 -20.87 -5.32 -20.91
N ASN A 219 -19.76 -6.03 -20.87
CA ASN A 219 -18.97 -6.26 -19.66
C ASN A 219 -17.61 -5.62 -19.89
N GLY A 220 -17.26 -4.58 -19.16
CA GLY A 220 -15.93 -3.97 -19.19
C GLY A 220 -14.86 -5.03 -18.90
N GLN A 221 -14.46 -5.78 -19.94
CA GLN A 221 -13.57 -6.91 -19.83
C GLN A 221 -12.16 -6.35 -19.63
N LEU A 222 -11.56 -6.66 -18.49
CA LEU A 222 -10.15 -6.37 -18.26
C LEU A 222 -9.30 -7.10 -19.29
N ASP A 223 -8.22 -6.45 -19.70
CA ASP A 223 -7.19 -7.04 -20.55
C ASP A 223 -6.39 -8.09 -19.75
N CYS A 224 -7.02 -9.25 -19.49
CA CYS A 224 -6.41 -10.34 -18.74
C CYS A 224 -5.04 -10.77 -19.28
N PRO A 225 -4.83 -10.86 -20.64
CA PRO A 225 -3.51 -11.17 -21.17
C PRO A 225 -2.41 -10.20 -20.76
N ASN A 226 -2.70 -8.89 -20.73
CA ASN A 226 -1.72 -7.88 -20.31
C ASN A 226 -1.44 -7.97 -18.81
N ILE A 227 -2.48 -8.17 -18.00
CA ILE A 227 -2.33 -8.36 -16.54
C ILE A 227 -1.46 -9.59 -16.27
N LEU A 228 -1.72 -10.71 -16.95
CA LEU A 228 -0.95 -11.93 -16.82
C LEU A 228 0.51 -11.73 -17.21
N LEU A 229 0.76 -11.04 -18.31
CA LEU A 229 2.11 -10.74 -18.78
C LEU A 229 2.91 -9.91 -17.75
N GLU A 230 2.30 -8.85 -17.22
CA GLU A 230 2.94 -8.00 -16.20
C GLU A 230 3.14 -8.74 -14.87
N LEU A 231 2.21 -9.62 -14.51
CA LEU A 231 2.34 -10.50 -13.34
C LEU A 231 3.52 -11.46 -13.54
N GLN A 232 3.60 -12.16 -14.68
CA GLN A 232 4.70 -13.07 -15.00
C GLN A 232 6.06 -12.36 -14.99
N ARG A 233 6.16 -11.19 -15.62
CA ARG A 233 7.38 -10.36 -15.57
C ARG A 233 7.81 -10.00 -14.15
N SER A 234 6.84 -9.74 -13.28
CA SER A 234 7.12 -9.38 -11.89
C SER A 234 7.61 -10.58 -11.09
N LEU A 235 7.03 -11.76 -11.33
CA LEU A 235 7.44 -13.01 -10.70
C LEU A 235 8.81 -13.47 -11.21
N ASP A 236 9.06 -13.41 -12.52
CA ASP A 236 10.37 -13.71 -13.10
C ASP A 236 11.46 -12.80 -12.52
N TYR A 237 11.17 -11.50 -12.37
CA TYR A 237 12.07 -10.56 -11.73
C TYR A 237 12.37 -10.97 -10.28
N TYR A 238 11.35 -11.30 -9.52
CA TYR A 238 11.46 -11.71 -8.13
C TYR A 238 12.34 -12.97 -7.98
N GLU A 239 12.07 -14.00 -8.77
CA GLU A 239 12.82 -15.26 -8.72
C GLU A 239 14.30 -15.06 -9.08
N ARG A 240 14.56 -14.32 -10.16
CA ARG A 240 15.94 -14.08 -10.63
C ARG A 240 16.72 -13.15 -9.73
N GLN A 241 16.08 -12.11 -9.21
CA GLN A 241 16.76 -11.09 -8.42
C GLN A 241 17.04 -11.56 -6.99
N PHE A 242 16.10 -12.26 -6.39
CA PHE A 242 16.17 -12.62 -4.97
C PHE A 242 16.45 -14.10 -4.73
N ASP A 243 16.55 -14.92 -5.79
CA ASP A 243 16.77 -16.38 -5.72
C ASP A 243 15.79 -17.06 -4.76
N GLN A 244 14.55 -16.64 -4.82
CA GLN A 244 13.47 -17.16 -3.99
C GLN A 244 12.65 -18.20 -4.74
N PRO A 245 12.08 -19.19 -4.05
CA PRO A 245 11.15 -20.13 -4.67
C PRO A 245 9.99 -19.40 -5.33
N PRO A 246 9.41 -19.94 -6.42
CA PRO A 246 8.27 -19.36 -7.10
C PRO A 246 7.12 -19.03 -6.15
N ILE A 247 6.42 -17.93 -6.43
CA ILE A 247 5.16 -17.59 -5.77
C ILE A 247 4.02 -18.17 -6.61
N THR A 248 3.22 -19.03 -5.99
CA THR A 248 2.05 -19.65 -6.62
C THR A 248 0.73 -19.13 -6.07
N ARG A 249 0.76 -18.38 -4.97
CA ARG A 249 -0.41 -17.79 -4.34
C ARG A 249 -0.64 -16.38 -4.87
N LEU A 250 -1.79 -16.18 -5.56
CA LEU A 250 -2.23 -14.88 -6.07
C LEU A 250 -3.51 -14.44 -5.34
N VAL A 251 -3.47 -13.27 -4.74
CA VAL A 251 -4.61 -12.66 -4.05
C VAL A 251 -5.01 -11.39 -4.78
N ILE A 252 -6.27 -11.28 -5.17
CA ILE A 252 -6.80 -10.12 -5.91
C ILE A 252 -7.59 -9.22 -4.96
N ALA A 253 -7.37 -7.93 -5.03
CA ALA A 253 -8.03 -6.91 -4.20
C ALA A 253 -8.41 -5.69 -5.04
N PRO A 254 -9.41 -4.93 -4.66
CA PRO A 254 -10.38 -5.19 -3.59
C PRO A 254 -11.41 -6.25 -4.01
N ALA A 255 -12.16 -6.78 -3.03
CA ALA A 255 -13.30 -7.65 -3.31
C ALA A 255 -14.37 -6.92 -4.16
N GLY A 256 -14.98 -7.65 -5.08
CA GLY A 256 -16.03 -7.13 -5.96
C GLY A 256 -16.09 -7.83 -7.32
N PRO A 257 -17.11 -7.55 -8.16
CA PRO A 257 -17.36 -8.29 -9.40
C PRO A 257 -16.17 -8.33 -10.37
N LEU A 258 -15.37 -7.26 -10.40
CA LEU A 258 -14.18 -7.18 -11.24
C LEU A 258 -13.09 -8.15 -10.76
N ALA A 259 -12.87 -8.20 -9.44
CA ALA A 259 -11.89 -9.12 -8.83
C ALA A 259 -12.34 -10.58 -8.97
N ASP A 260 -13.63 -10.86 -8.82
CA ASP A 260 -14.20 -12.19 -8.98
C ASP A 260 -14.00 -12.71 -10.41
N ALA A 261 -14.37 -11.90 -11.42
CA ALA A 261 -14.18 -12.25 -12.83
C ALA A 261 -12.70 -12.46 -13.20
N LEU A 262 -11.81 -11.61 -12.66
CA LEU A 262 -10.38 -11.75 -12.88
C LEU A 262 -9.83 -13.01 -12.20
N ALA A 263 -10.29 -13.34 -10.98
CA ALA A 263 -9.90 -14.55 -10.29
C ALA A 263 -10.29 -15.80 -11.04
N GLU A 264 -11.50 -15.86 -11.59
CA GLU A 264 -11.95 -16.98 -12.42
C GLU A 264 -11.08 -17.16 -13.67
N ASN A 265 -10.78 -16.07 -14.39
CA ASN A 265 -9.96 -16.12 -15.59
C ASN A 265 -8.53 -16.57 -15.27
N LEU A 266 -7.88 -15.94 -14.28
CA LEU A 266 -6.51 -16.27 -13.92
C LEU A 266 -6.38 -17.69 -13.32
N SER A 267 -7.36 -18.17 -12.57
CA SER A 267 -7.37 -19.56 -12.06
C SER A 267 -7.45 -20.60 -13.17
N ARG A 268 -8.17 -20.29 -14.27
CA ARG A 268 -8.35 -21.20 -15.40
C ARG A 268 -7.12 -21.30 -16.27
N ASP A 269 -6.48 -20.15 -16.51
CA ASP A 269 -5.44 -20.01 -17.54
C ASP A 269 -4.04 -20.13 -16.97
N THR A 270 -3.88 -20.24 -15.65
CA THR A 270 -2.59 -20.28 -14.98
C THR A 270 -2.55 -21.37 -13.91
N GLY A 271 -1.35 -21.72 -13.46
CA GLY A 271 -1.15 -22.62 -12.33
C GLY A 271 -1.22 -21.94 -10.95
N PHE A 272 -1.71 -20.71 -10.87
CA PHE A 272 -1.81 -20.00 -9.59
C PHE A 272 -2.99 -20.50 -8.74
N ASP A 273 -2.76 -20.54 -7.43
CA ASP A 273 -3.81 -20.61 -6.42
C ASP A 273 -4.36 -19.20 -6.22
N VAL A 274 -5.48 -18.90 -6.88
CA VAL A 274 -6.06 -17.56 -6.95
C VAL A 274 -7.23 -17.42 -5.98
N SER A 275 -7.27 -16.32 -5.25
CA SER A 275 -8.44 -15.94 -4.45
C SER A 275 -8.64 -14.43 -4.45
N VAL A 276 -9.84 -14.00 -4.09
CA VAL A 276 -10.15 -12.60 -3.82
C VAL A 276 -9.92 -12.30 -2.34
N LEU A 277 -9.33 -11.14 -2.07
CA LEU A 277 -9.09 -10.68 -0.70
C LEU A 277 -10.42 -10.30 -0.04
N ASP A 278 -10.75 -10.99 1.04
CA ASP A 278 -11.84 -10.60 1.93
C ASP A 278 -11.27 -10.13 3.27
N LEU A 279 -11.43 -8.84 3.57
CA LEU A 279 -10.94 -8.25 4.82
C LEU A 279 -11.64 -8.84 6.05
N ASN A 280 -12.89 -9.34 5.92
CA ASN A 280 -13.60 -9.99 7.02
C ASN A 280 -12.93 -11.31 7.42
N SER A 281 -12.40 -12.04 6.43
CA SER A 281 -11.70 -13.30 6.67
C SER A 281 -10.24 -13.08 7.08
N LEU A 282 -9.61 -12.00 6.56
CA LEU A 282 -8.20 -11.69 6.83
C LEU A 282 -7.99 -11.17 8.25
N LEU A 283 -8.93 -10.36 8.73
CA LEU A 283 -8.86 -9.67 10.01
C LEU A 283 -10.07 -10.05 10.87
N ASN A 284 -9.88 -10.05 12.19
CA ASN A 284 -11.02 -10.14 13.09
C ASN A 284 -11.79 -8.83 13.07
N CYS A 285 -12.84 -8.73 12.24
CA CYS A 285 -13.67 -7.54 12.15
C CYS A 285 -14.72 -7.53 13.26
N THR A 286 -14.82 -6.42 14.00
CA THR A 286 -15.91 -6.26 15.00
C THR A 286 -17.28 -6.14 14.35
N THR A 287 -17.31 -5.61 13.12
CA THR A 287 -18.52 -5.49 12.30
C THR A 287 -18.17 -5.97 10.88
N PRO A 288 -18.97 -6.89 10.29
CA PRO A 288 -18.75 -7.34 8.92
C PRO A 288 -18.81 -6.17 7.92
N LEU A 289 -17.88 -6.15 6.99
CA LEU A 289 -17.77 -5.13 5.95
C LEU A 289 -18.43 -5.61 4.66
N VAL A 290 -19.22 -4.75 4.05
CA VAL A 290 -19.72 -4.98 2.69
C VAL A 290 -18.58 -4.74 1.66
N PRO A 291 -18.62 -5.37 0.47
CA PRO A 291 -17.55 -5.27 -0.53
C PRO A 291 -17.18 -3.83 -0.90
N ALA A 292 -18.15 -2.94 -1.02
CA ALA A 292 -17.90 -1.53 -1.33
C ALA A 292 -17.06 -0.82 -0.25
N THR A 293 -17.32 -1.10 1.04
CA THR A 293 -16.53 -0.55 2.15
C THR A 293 -15.12 -1.17 2.16
N GLN A 294 -15.01 -2.47 1.91
CA GLN A 294 -13.70 -3.13 1.80
C GLN A 294 -12.85 -2.48 0.69
N ALA A 295 -13.46 -2.22 -0.47
CA ALA A 295 -12.79 -1.60 -1.60
C ALA A 295 -12.31 -0.17 -1.27
N ALA A 296 -13.19 0.65 -0.73
CA ALA A 296 -12.90 2.05 -0.41
C ALA A 296 -11.84 2.17 0.71
N CYS A 297 -11.87 1.28 1.69
CA CYS A 297 -10.99 1.34 2.86
C CYS A 297 -9.72 0.48 2.74
N LEU A 298 -9.50 -0.24 1.64
CA LEU A 298 -8.40 -1.19 1.47
C LEU A 298 -7.04 -0.63 1.90
N LEU A 299 -6.68 0.54 1.37
CA LEU A 299 -5.40 1.17 1.68
C LEU A 299 -5.36 1.73 3.11
N ALA A 300 -6.47 2.26 3.61
CA ALA A 300 -6.56 2.72 5.00
C ALA A 300 -6.36 1.56 5.98
N VAL A 301 -6.94 0.39 5.70
CA VAL A 301 -6.70 -0.84 6.49
C VAL A 301 -5.23 -1.23 6.43
N GLY A 302 -4.62 -1.28 5.23
CA GLY A 302 -3.20 -1.58 5.07
C GLY A 302 -2.28 -0.62 5.83
N ALA A 303 -2.60 0.68 5.83
CA ALA A 303 -1.87 1.70 6.61
C ALA A 303 -2.05 1.51 8.13
N ALA A 304 -3.26 1.14 8.57
CA ALA A 304 -3.54 0.86 9.98
C ALA A 304 -2.84 -0.42 10.49
N MET A 305 -2.50 -1.34 9.59
CA MET A 305 -1.76 -2.57 9.92
C MET A 305 -0.25 -2.35 10.07
N ARG A 306 0.27 -1.14 9.77
CA ARG A 306 1.69 -0.83 9.90
C ARG A 306 2.20 -1.07 11.33
N GLN A 307 3.19 -1.92 11.48
CA GLN A 307 3.83 -2.25 12.77
C GLN A 307 5.20 -1.59 12.95
N GLU A 308 5.85 -1.21 11.85
CA GLU A 308 7.19 -0.63 11.90
C GLU A 308 7.15 0.83 12.36
N ARG A 309 8.01 1.14 13.35
CA ARG A 309 8.43 2.50 13.65
C ARG A 309 9.78 2.70 12.98
N ARG A 310 9.84 3.43 11.89
CA ARG A 310 11.12 3.87 11.35
C ARG A 310 11.41 5.29 11.83
N SER A 311 12.52 5.44 12.55
CA SER A 311 13.30 6.68 12.60
C SER A 311 14.54 6.43 11.73
N LEU A 312 14.69 7.19 10.66
CA LEU A 312 15.98 7.32 9.98
C LEU A 312 16.83 8.33 10.71
#